data_08c111cfa6e85c713ea145fb33c91fa0
#
_entry.id   08c111cfa6e85c713ea145fb33c91fa0
#
_cell.length_a   1.000
_cell.length_b   1.000
_cell.length_c   1.000
_cell.angle_alpha   90.00
_cell.angle_beta   90.00
_cell.angle_gamma   90.00
#
_symmetry.space_group_name_H-M   'P 1'
#
loop_
_entity.id
_entity.type
_entity.pdbx_description
1 polymer ?
#
loop_
_entity_poly.entity_id
_entity_poly.type
_entity_poly.pdbx_seq_one_letter_code
_entity_poly.pdbx_strand_id
1 'polypeptide(L)'
;DVLINNAGLWIQEELDTNDSKRINSVVDVNLLGVINCSKAVIPIMKKNKDGLIININSQAGINHKAERVVYNATKWGVTGFCKSLADEVAKYGIRVTNVMPGMMKTDMFNKMNIQKNMANGIDTKEVARLIKFIIDTPSDVMIPEVGIKNINN
;
A
#
# COMPACT_ATOMS: atom_id res chain seq x y z
N ASP A 1 14.25 8.29 -9.50
CA ASP A 1 13.48 7.30 -10.25
C ASP A 1 12.21 6.88 -9.48
N VAL A 2 11.92 5.56 -9.34
CA VAL A 2 10.66 5.07 -8.76
C VAL A 2 10.92 4.12 -7.59
N LEU A 3 10.23 4.33 -6.47
CA LEU A 3 10.10 3.36 -5.38
C LEU A 3 8.68 2.77 -5.39
N ILE A 4 8.58 1.44 -5.36
CA ILE A 4 7.30 0.76 -5.19
C ILE A 4 7.33 -0.03 -3.88
N ASN A 5 6.64 0.45 -2.86
CA ASN A 5 6.44 -0.25 -1.60
C ASN A 5 5.28 -1.25 -1.76
N ASN A 6 5.61 -2.50 -2.07
CA ASN A 6 4.64 -3.56 -2.35
C ASN A 6 4.58 -4.66 -1.28
N ALA A 7 5.60 -4.78 -0.45
CA ALA A 7 5.62 -5.79 0.61
C ALA A 7 4.43 -5.62 1.57
N GLY A 8 3.82 -6.74 1.96
CA GLY A 8 2.70 -6.69 2.88
C GLY A 8 2.37 -8.05 3.48
N LEU A 9 1.92 -8.03 4.72
CA LEU A 9 1.42 -9.18 5.47
C LEU A 9 -0.05 -8.97 5.82
N TRP A 10 -0.76 -10.08 5.98
CA TRP A 10 -2.16 -10.10 6.37
C TRP A 10 -2.32 -10.69 7.76
N ILE A 11 -3.25 -10.16 8.53
CA ILE A 11 -3.70 -10.74 9.79
C ILE A 11 -5.22 -10.55 9.91
N GLN A 12 -5.93 -11.59 10.30
CA GLN A 12 -7.38 -11.56 10.51
C GLN A 12 -7.71 -12.55 11.63
N GLU A 13 -8.01 -12.02 12.79
CA GLU A 13 -8.46 -12.72 14.01
C GLU A 13 -9.06 -11.68 14.96
N GLU A 14 -9.75 -12.09 16.01
CA GLU A 14 -10.13 -11.22 17.11
C GLU A 14 -8.85 -10.67 17.78
N LEU A 15 -8.91 -9.42 18.25
CA LEU A 15 -7.69 -8.73 18.68
C LEU A 15 -6.98 -9.42 19.85
N ASP A 16 -7.74 -9.95 20.80
CA ASP A 16 -7.23 -10.60 22.02
C ASP A 16 -6.63 -12.00 21.75
N THR A 17 -6.96 -12.61 20.62
CA THR A 17 -6.40 -13.91 20.20
C THR A 17 -5.16 -13.77 19.31
N ASN A 18 -4.85 -12.56 18.83
CA ASN A 18 -3.69 -12.34 17.97
C ASN A 18 -2.36 -12.50 18.74
N ASP A 19 -1.45 -13.30 18.21
CA ASP A 19 -0.09 -13.38 18.73
C ASP A 19 0.67 -12.05 18.55
N SER A 20 1.26 -11.54 19.65
CA SER A 20 1.99 -10.28 19.67
C SER A 20 3.17 -10.23 18.68
N LYS A 21 3.86 -11.36 18.44
CA LYS A 21 4.96 -11.42 17.45
C LYS A 21 4.42 -11.21 16.04
N ARG A 22 3.24 -11.79 15.76
CA ARG A 22 2.58 -11.63 14.48
C ARG A 22 2.07 -10.20 14.27
N ILE A 23 1.50 -9.59 15.33
CA ILE A 23 1.12 -8.16 15.31
C ILE A 23 2.33 -7.31 14.96
N ASN A 24 3.44 -7.47 15.66
CA ASN A 24 4.67 -6.72 15.42
C ASN A 24 5.16 -6.90 13.97
N SER A 25 5.22 -8.14 13.48
CA SER A 25 5.63 -8.40 12.09
C SER A 25 4.74 -7.71 11.06
N VAL A 26 3.43 -7.67 11.28
CA VAL A 26 2.49 -6.97 10.38
C VAL A 26 2.71 -5.47 10.42
N VAL A 27 2.92 -4.89 11.59
CA VAL A 27 3.22 -3.45 11.74
C VAL A 27 4.57 -3.11 11.10
N ASP A 28 5.59 -3.92 11.35
CA ASP A 28 6.94 -3.72 10.82
C ASP A 28 6.94 -3.74 9.28
N VAL A 29 6.29 -4.72 8.68
CA VAL A 29 6.28 -4.84 7.21
C VAL A 29 5.33 -3.82 6.57
N ASN A 30 4.09 -3.73 7.06
CA ASN A 30 3.05 -2.95 6.36
C ASN A 30 3.17 -1.44 6.57
N LEU A 31 3.78 -0.99 7.66
CA LEU A 31 3.88 0.42 8.01
C LEU A 31 5.32 0.90 8.14
N LEU A 32 6.11 0.33 9.05
CA LEU A 32 7.48 0.77 9.26
C LEU A 32 8.36 0.53 8.04
N GLY A 33 8.15 -0.59 7.32
CA GLY A 33 8.84 -0.88 6.06
C GLY A 33 8.59 0.20 5.01
N VAL A 34 7.33 0.62 4.84
CA VAL A 34 6.95 1.71 3.92
C VAL A 34 7.64 3.02 4.30
N ILE A 35 7.62 3.37 5.59
CA ILE A 35 8.27 4.60 6.10
C ILE A 35 9.77 4.54 5.88
N ASN A 36 10.43 3.45 6.24
CA ASN A 36 11.88 3.31 6.16
C ASN A 36 12.39 3.31 4.72
N CYS A 37 11.73 2.59 3.80
CA CYS A 37 12.11 2.60 2.39
C CYS A 37 11.92 3.99 1.77
N SER A 38 10.81 4.65 2.06
CA SER A 38 10.56 6.02 1.60
C SER A 38 11.61 6.99 2.13
N LYS A 39 11.90 6.93 3.45
CA LYS A 39 12.94 7.74 4.09
C LYS A 39 14.31 7.56 3.42
N ALA A 40 14.64 6.34 3.01
CA ALA A 40 15.95 6.05 2.42
C ALA A 40 16.13 6.67 1.01
N VAL A 41 15.06 6.78 0.21
CA VAL A 41 15.14 7.29 -1.17
C VAL A 41 14.93 8.80 -1.29
N ILE A 42 14.22 9.42 -0.35
CA ILE A 42 13.91 10.86 -0.37
C ILE A 42 15.12 11.76 -0.54
N PRO A 43 16.26 11.56 0.14
CA PRO A 43 17.44 12.42 -0.05
C PRO A 43 17.97 12.40 -1.49
N ILE A 44 17.92 11.25 -2.14
CA ILE A 44 18.38 11.08 -3.53
C ILE A 44 17.38 11.77 -4.48
N MET A 45 16.09 11.55 -4.28
CA MET A 45 15.03 12.17 -5.08
C MET A 45 15.03 13.70 -4.92
N LYS A 46 15.25 14.22 -3.70
CA LYS A 46 15.41 15.67 -3.46
C LYS A 46 16.59 16.27 -4.22
N LYS A 47 17.73 15.57 -4.26
CA LYS A 47 18.92 16.01 -5.02
C LYS A 47 18.62 16.06 -6.52
N ASN A 48 17.90 15.09 -7.03
CA ASN A 48 17.54 14.99 -8.44
C ASN A 48 16.39 15.92 -8.83
N LYS A 49 15.65 16.47 -7.86
CA LYS A 49 14.41 17.24 -8.04
C LYS A 49 13.35 16.46 -8.84
N ASP A 50 13.34 15.16 -8.70
CA ASP A 50 12.41 14.24 -9.35
C ASP A 50 12.34 12.94 -8.57
N GLY A 51 11.18 12.31 -8.56
CA GLY A 51 10.96 11.01 -7.97
C GLY A 51 9.48 10.63 -7.88
N LEU A 52 9.25 9.33 -7.82
CA LEU A 52 7.90 8.79 -7.65
C LEU A 52 7.92 7.69 -6.60
N ILE A 53 7.09 7.83 -5.56
CA ILE A 53 6.89 6.82 -4.53
C ILE A 53 5.47 6.26 -4.68
N ILE A 54 5.35 4.97 -4.99
CA ILE A 54 4.08 4.27 -5.10
C ILE A 54 3.94 3.31 -3.93
N ASN A 55 2.88 3.48 -3.14
CA ASN A 55 2.59 2.60 -2.01
C ASN A 55 1.40 1.70 -2.33
N ILE A 56 1.63 0.37 -2.37
CA ILE A 56 0.55 -0.60 -2.56
C ILE A 56 -0.14 -0.83 -1.22
N ASN A 57 -1.16 -0.04 -1.01
CA ASN A 57 -1.97 -0.06 0.20
C ASN A 57 -3.10 -1.11 0.10
N SER A 58 -4.33 -0.73 0.37
CA SER A 58 -5.53 -1.55 0.28
C SER A 58 -6.78 -0.69 0.41
N GLN A 59 -7.93 -1.18 -0.04
CA GLN A 59 -9.25 -0.66 0.35
C GLN A 59 -9.44 -0.66 1.88
N ALA A 60 -8.71 -1.49 2.61
CA ALA A 60 -8.67 -1.50 4.08
C ALA A 60 -8.02 -0.24 4.70
N GLY A 61 -7.38 0.60 3.89
CA GLY A 61 -6.84 1.90 4.31
C GLY A 61 -7.88 3.04 4.31
N ILE A 62 -9.11 2.78 3.85
CA ILE A 62 -10.24 3.71 3.83
C ILE A 62 -11.54 3.08 4.33
N ASN A 63 -11.61 1.75 4.37
CA ASN A 63 -12.74 0.99 4.91
C ASN A 63 -12.28 0.18 6.12
N HIS A 64 -13.25 -0.22 6.95
CA HIS A 64 -12.98 -1.05 8.11
C HIS A 64 -13.79 -2.35 8.07
N LYS A 65 -13.31 -3.36 8.77
CA LYS A 65 -14.01 -4.62 8.99
C LYS A 65 -13.57 -5.24 10.31
N ALA A 66 -14.52 -5.85 11.03
CA ALA A 66 -14.22 -6.65 12.22
C ALA A 66 -13.16 -7.72 11.91
N GLU A 67 -12.46 -8.17 12.94
CA GLU A 67 -11.39 -9.18 12.87
C GLU A 67 -10.14 -8.76 12.06
N ARG A 68 -10.08 -7.50 11.59
CA ARG A 68 -8.95 -6.94 10.84
C ARG A 68 -8.34 -5.72 11.51
N VAL A 69 -8.45 -5.64 12.83
CA VAL A 69 -8.11 -4.44 13.60
C VAL A 69 -6.67 -4.00 13.32
N VAL A 70 -5.71 -4.92 13.46
CA VAL A 70 -4.28 -4.63 13.25
C VAL A 70 -3.98 -4.33 11.78
N TYR A 71 -4.49 -5.15 10.86
CA TYR A 71 -4.28 -4.92 9.43
C TYR A 71 -4.84 -3.56 8.99
N ASN A 72 -6.08 -3.25 9.39
CA ASN A 72 -6.69 -1.95 9.09
C ASN A 72 -5.87 -0.80 9.68
N ALA A 73 -5.43 -0.90 10.93
CA ALA A 73 -4.59 0.13 11.57
C ALA A 73 -3.34 0.42 10.73
N THR A 74 -2.63 -0.63 10.24
CA THR A 74 -1.44 -0.42 9.40
C THR A 74 -1.80 0.24 8.07
N LYS A 75 -2.90 -0.15 7.42
CA LYS A 75 -3.30 0.39 6.12
C LYS A 75 -3.85 1.83 6.22
N TRP A 76 -4.55 2.17 7.30
CA TRP A 76 -4.91 3.56 7.60
C TRP A 76 -3.66 4.40 7.91
N GLY A 77 -2.69 3.84 8.63
CA GLY A 77 -1.40 4.47 8.86
C GLY A 77 -0.67 4.82 7.57
N VAL A 78 -0.64 3.89 6.60
CA VAL A 78 -0.08 4.15 5.25
C VAL A 78 -0.85 5.24 4.52
N THR A 79 -2.19 5.28 4.62
CA THR A 79 -2.98 6.35 4.01
C THR A 79 -2.61 7.72 4.56
N GLY A 80 -2.53 7.86 5.90
CA GLY A 80 -2.09 9.11 6.54
C GLY A 80 -0.66 9.49 6.17
N PHE A 81 0.25 8.50 6.18
CA PHE A 81 1.63 8.69 5.75
C PHE A 81 1.75 9.21 4.32
N CYS A 82 1.02 8.59 3.36
CA CYS A 82 1.06 9.01 1.96
C CYS A 82 0.62 10.46 1.78
N LYS A 83 -0.48 10.86 2.42
CA LYS A 83 -1.02 12.22 2.32
C LYS A 83 -0.02 13.24 2.87
N SER A 84 0.46 13.03 4.08
CA SER A 84 1.42 13.95 4.70
C SER A 84 2.74 14.02 3.93
N LEU A 85 3.25 12.87 3.46
CA LEU A 85 4.48 12.85 2.69
C LEU A 85 4.34 13.55 1.34
N ALA A 86 3.20 13.37 0.65
CA ALA A 86 2.94 14.03 -0.64
C ALA A 86 3.07 15.56 -0.52
N ASP A 87 2.44 16.14 0.50
CA ASP A 87 2.51 17.58 0.76
C ASP A 87 3.93 18.03 1.13
N GLU A 88 4.66 17.24 1.93
CA GLU A 88 6.03 17.55 2.36
C GLU A 88 7.02 17.58 1.20
N VAL A 89 6.91 16.64 0.25
CA VAL A 89 7.93 16.44 -0.79
C VAL A 89 7.60 17.07 -2.14
N ALA A 90 6.35 17.54 -2.34
CA ALA A 90 5.91 18.16 -3.60
C ALA A 90 6.81 19.30 -4.07
N LYS A 91 7.26 20.16 -3.15
CA LYS A 91 8.18 21.28 -3.44
C LYS A 91 9.56 20.85 -4.01
N TYR A 92 9.86 19.56 -3.94
CA TYR A 92 11.08 18.98 -4.51
C TYR A 92 10.84 18.22 -5.82
N GLY A 93 9.63 18.31 -6.39
CA GLY A 93 9.26 17.57 -7.60
C GLY A 93 9.04 16.07 -7.36
N ILE A 94 8.83 15.64 -6.12
CA ILE A 94 8.61 14.24 -5.78
C ILE A 94 7.11 13.97 -5.66
N ARG A 95 6.63 12.95 -6.36
CA ARG A 95 5.23 12.51 -6.37
C ARG A 95 5.05 11.31 -5.44
N VAL A 96 3.92 11.27 -4.75
CA VAL A 96 3.56 10.12 -3.88
C VAL A 96 2.17 9.65 -4.26
N THR A 97 2.04 8.37 -4.57
CA THR A 97 0.76 7.75 -4.93
C THR A 97 0.41 6.63 -3.97
N ASN A 98 -0.82 6.69 -3.45
CA ASN A 98 -1.44 5.65 -2.63
C ASN A 98 -2.37 4.80 -3.50
N VAL A 99 -1.93 3.60 -3.89
CA VAL A 99 -2.74 2.65 -4.65
C VAL A 99 -3.51 1.76 -3.69
N MET A 100 -4.83 1.72 -3.82
CA MET A 100 -5.73 1.00 -2.90
C MET A 100 -6.49 -0.12 -3.62
N PRO A 101 -5.85 -1.28 -3.84
CA PRO A 101 -6.53 -2.42 -4.43
C PRO A 101 -7.59 -3.00 -3.49
N GLY A 102 -8.66 -3.52 -4.09
CA GLY A 102 -9.52 -4.49 -3.43
C GLY A 102 -8.84 -5.85 -3.31
N MET A 103 -9.65 -6.91 -3.17
CA MET A 103 -9.11 -8.27 -3.12
C MET A 103 -8.41 -8.63 -4.43
N MET A 104 -7.14 -9.05 -4.36
CA MET A 104 -6.33 -9.48 -5.50
C MET A 104 -6.10 -10.99 -5.49
N LYS A 105 -6.06 -11.62 -6.65
CA LYS A 105 -5.68 -13.03 -6.82
C LYS A 105 -4.18 -13.21 -6.61
N THR A 106 -3.77 -13.36 -5.35
CA THR A 106 -2.37 -13.55 -4.93
C THR A 106 -2.24 -14.75 -4.02
N ASP A 107 -1.02 -15.24 -3.83
CA ASP A 107 -0.71 -16.32 -2.89
C ASP A 107 -0.66 -15.88 -1.42
N MET A 108 -0.99 -14.63 -1.12
CA MET A 108 -0.90 -14.08 0.25
C MET A 108 -1.68 -14.94 1.25
N PHE A 109 -2.91 -15.32 0.92
CA PHE A 109 -3.76 -16.12 1.80
C PHE A 109 -3.29 -17.58 1.89
N ASN A 110 -2.86 -18.17 0.77
CA ASN A 110 -2.33 -19.52 0.73
C ASN A 110 -1.08 -19.69 1.61
N LYS A 111 -0.16 -18.73 1.53
CA LYS A 111 1.07 -18.70 2.36
C LYS A 111 0.78 -18.59 3.86
N MET A 112 -0.43 -18.21 4.22
CA MET A 112 -0.88 -18.07 5.61
C MET A 112 -1.87 -19.17 6.03
N ASN A 113 -2.04 -20.21 5.21
CA ASN A 113 -3.02 -21.28 5.39
C ASN A 113 -4.46 -20.79 5.57
N ILE A 114 -4.81 -19.64 4.97
CA ILE A 114 -6.15 -19.07 4.99
C ILE A 114 -6.84 -19.45 3.69
N GLN A 115 -7.90 -20.25 3.79
CA GLN A 115 -8.79 -20.53 2.65
C GLN A 115 -9.68 -19.32 2.42
N LYS A 116 -9.56 -18.69 1.26
CA LYS A 116 -10.39 -17.56 0.87
C LYS A 116 -10.89 -17.73 -0.57
N ASN A 117 -12.20 -17.53 -0.75
CA ASN A 117 -12.76 -17.50 -2.09
C ASN A 117 -12.24 -16.27 -2.84
N MET A 118 -11.45 -16.50 -3.87
CA MET A 118 -10.82 -15.47 -4.70
C MET A 118 -11.55 -15.25 -6.04
N ALA A 119 -12.75 -15.82 -6.23
CA ALA A 119 -13.50 -15.72 -7.49
C ALA A 119 -13.67 -14.25 -7.94
N ASN A 120 -14.01 -13.37 -7.00
CA ASN A 120 -14.19 -11.94 -7.24
C ASN A 120 -12.91 -11.11 -6.98
N GLY A 121 -11.75 -11.75 -6.87
CA GLY A 121 -10.47 -11.03 -6.82
C GLY A 121 -10.09 -10.47 -8.19
N ILE A 122 -9.46 -9.29 -8.22
CA ILE A 122 -8.86 -8.76 -9.46
C ILE A 122 -7.57 -9.51 -9.79
N ASP A 123 -7.27 -9.63 -11.06
CA ASP A 123 -5.98 -10.12 -11.52
C ASP A 123 -4.88 -9.11 -11.15
N THR A 124 -3.75 -9.60 -10.68
CA THR A 124 -2.60 -8.75 -10.34
C THR A 124 -2.09 -7.95 -11.54
N LYS A 125 -2.30 -8.46 -12.76
CA LYS A 125 -1.97 -7.75 -14.00
C LYS A 125 -2.71 -6.43 -14.14
N GLU A 126 -3.95 -6.32 -13.65
CA GLU A 126 -4.71 -5.07 -13.71
C GLU A 126 -4.12 -4.01 -12.76
N VAL A 127 -3.63 -4.43 -11.60
CA VAL A 127 -2.89 -3.53 -10.69
C VAL A 127 -1.56 -3.12 -11.31
N ALA A 128 -0.85 -4.04 -11.96
CA ALA A 128 0.40 -3.72 -12.66
C ALA A 128 0.19 -2.73 -13.83
N ARG A 129 -0.92 -2.85 -14.58
CA ARG A 129 -1.30 -1.88 -15.63
C ARG A 129 -1.58 -0.49 -15.06
N LEU A 130 -2.26 -0.42 -13.91
CA LEU A 130 -2.48 0.83 -13.21
C LEU A 130 -1.16 1.45 -12.73
N ILE A 131 -0.25 0.65 -12.14
CA ILE A 131 1.08 1.11 -11.72
C ILE A 131 1.85 1.66 -12.93
N LYS A 132 1.84 0.95 -14.05
CA LYS A 132 2.48 1.44 -15.27
C LYS A 132 1.89 2.78 -15.72
N PHE A 133 0.58 2.93 -15.74
CA PHE A 133 -0.08 4.19 -16.05
C PHE A 133 0.38 5.34 -15.14
N ILE A 134 0.50 5.08 -13.82
CA ILE A 134 1.00 6.06 -12.86
C ILE A 134 2.46 6.45 -13.16
N ILE A 135 3.32 5.49 -13.50
CA ILE A 135 4.71 5.73 -13.86
C ILE A 135 4.82 6.58 -15.12
N ASP A 136 4.00 6.30 -16.14
CA ASP A 136 4.00 7.00 -17.42
C ASP A 136 3.33 8.41 -17.35
N THR A 137 2.72 8.77 -16.23
CA THR A 137 2.12 10.09 -16.02
C THR A 137 3.22 11.17 -15.99
N PRO A 138 3.02 12.33 -16.65
CA PRO A 138 4.00 13.42 -16.65
C PRO A 138 4.44 13.84 -15.24
N SER A 139 5.69 14.27 -15.09
CA SER A 139 6.30 14.55 -13.78
C SER A 139 5.67 15.72 -13.02
N ASP A 140 4.95 16.59 -13.71
CA ASP A 140 4.18 17.72 -13.15
C ASP A 140 2.75 17.33 -12.76
N VAL A 141 2.34 16.07 -13.00
CA VAL A 141 1.01 15.54 -12.66
C VAL A 141 1.14 14.47 -11.59
N MET A 142 0.42 14.65 -10.50
CA MET A 142 0.35 13.66 -9.41
C MET A 142 -1.02 13.00 -9.35
N ILE A 143 -1.04 11.68 -9.20
CA ILE A 143 -2.22 10.90 -8.84
C ILE A 143 -2.09 10.55 -7.35
N PRO A 144 -2.67 11.31 -6.42
CA PRO A 144 -2.40 11.13 -4.99
C PRO A 144 -2.98 9.82 -4.46
N GLU A 145 -4.19 9.47 -4.88
CA GLU A 145 -4.87 8.25 -4.46
C GLU A 145 -5.64 7.64 -5.62
N VAL A 146 -5.61 6.32 -5.72
CA VAL A 146 -6.41 5.59 -6.70
C VAL A 146 -6.83 4.23 -6.17
N GLY A 147 -8.12 3.94 -6.26
CA GLY A 147 -8.71 2.65 -5.93
C GLY A 147 -8.96 1.80 -7.17
N ILE A 148 -8.73 0.50 -7.06
CA ILE A 148 -9.06 -0.48 -8.09
C ILE A 148 -9.64 -1.75 -7.45
N LYS A 149 -10.81 -2.16 -7.86
CA LYS A 149 -11.48 -3.37 -7.34
C LYS A 149 -12.32 -4.04 -8.40
N ASN A 150 -12.66 -5.31 -8.17
CA ASN A 150 -13.67 -5.99 -8.97
C ASN A 150 -15.04 -5.36 -8.68
N ILE A 151 -15.86 -5.19 -9.70
CA ILE A 151 -17.20 -4.58 -9.57
C ILE A 151 -18.12 -5.39 -8.64
N ASN A 152 -17.87 -6.69 -8.50
CA ASN A 152 -18.63 -7.60 -7.65
C ASN A 152 -18.02 -7.78 -6.25
N ASN A 153 -17.14 -6.86 -5.81
CA ASN A 153 -16.44 -6.97 -4.52
C ASN A 153 -16.51 -5.67 -3.73
#